data_cd38c662b7c090e881d700e23f8718c0
#
_entry.id   cd38c662b7c090e881d700e23f8718c0
#
_cell.length_a   1.000
_cell.length_b   1.000
_cell.length_c   1.000
_cell.angle_alpha   90.00
_cell.angle_beta   90.00
_cell.angle_gamma   90.00
#
_symmetry.space_group_name_H-M   'P 1'
#
loop_
_entity.id
_entity.type
_entity.pdbx_description
1 polymer ?
#
loop_
_entity_poly.entity_id
_entity_poly.type
_entity_poly.pdbx_seq_one_letter_code
_entity_poly.pdbx_strand_id
1 'polypeptide(L)'
;MQYGRARPHKGPALFYNNVVWMGIMKKNKPNNCIKASGTYSGMSPAKRKRLSPEKSCDLRRLSYLLIVIYALSLIPVLVIGKYDYPSADDFSMGLGTRLVYEATGSLLAVAGKILSETVRYYRTWIGYFTSCLFTTVSPATFGEAWYALTPAVILLALHVGVAVFFYALMEKALGMNRYARRCMTVLALFLMVQRMPEGSLRVEAFYWYSGAGNYTLTFSAGLLYLAFYVLSVCGVRSKNRSLFLVLACIMGFLAGGGNYLSALSFAVVSVLFAVYLVKMKIGRLLPAAFYLCGFAVSCLSPGNRIRGGEAEGYGALKSILLSLYYTLSYPLNQWMNWAVLLILALAGVIFWMGFAEIEFSGANAKAGGAAAPEKAGSGAQAVQLHFTAPFPAAVLAYGIVSCVVTPALYAQGNMDAGRIQSTFWLHAVLVLLLLEWYLVGGLYRRFSKEQNVSATPCLRNVSAAPCLQNVSAASCLRNGAGGFVRAILLFFIVFSLLVIKGNPDFYTGTSAVSELLDGSAAQYGRENEERLRILKNPREQDVVLPRYTVQPNLLYFEDVSEDPDDWINQKMSEYYGKNSIRGISG
;
A
#
# COMPACT_ATOMS: atom_id res chain seq x y z
N MET A 1 45.91 51.53 10.08
CA MET A 1 47.20 50.92 9.68
C MET A 1 47.08 49.40 9.85
N GLN A 2 47.45 48.72 8.79
CA GLN A 2 47.74 47.28 8.61
C GLN A 2 46.62 46.26 8.74
N TYR A 3 46.24 45.78 7.58
CA TYR A 3 45.50 44.59 7.25
C TYR A 3 46.25 43.31 7.59
N GLY A 4 45.62 42.39 8.32
CA GLY A 4 46.05 40.99 8.47
C GLY A 4 45.05 40.08 7.77
N ARG A 5 45.44 39.49 6.60
CA ARG A 5 44.66 38.46 5.87
C ARG A 5 44.64 37.16 6.67
N ALA A 6 43.48 36.71 7.14
CA ALA A 6 43.24 35.35 7.62
C ALA A 6 42.78 34.45 6.47
N ARG A 7 43.46 33.30 6.30
CA ARG A 7 43.12 32.22 5.35
C ARG A 7 41.85 31.52 5.76
N PRO A 8 41.03 31.02 4.81
CA PRO A 8 39.83 30.27 5.16
C PRO A 8 40.22 28.87 5.67
N HIS A 9 39.75 28.55 6.87
CA HIS A 9 39.74 27.20 7.43
C HIS A 9 38.85 26.29 6.58
N LYS A 10 39.40 25.17 6.11
CA LYS A 10 38.67 24.04 5.53
C LYS A 10 37.85 23.39 6.63
N GLY A 11 36.54 23.61 6.65
CA GLY A 11 35.60 22.84 7.43
C GLY A 11 35.44 21.42 6.87
N PRO A 12 35.07 20.43 7.70
CA PRO A 12 35.13 19.03 7.31
C PRO A 12 34.01 18.70 6.30
N ALA A 13 34.43 18.17 5.15
CA ALA A 13 33.57 17.57 4.12
C ALA A 13 33.06 16.20 4.59
N LEU A 14 32.09 16.19 5.49
CA LEU A 14 31.51 14.96 6.05
C LEU A 14 29.99 15.09 6.15
N PHE A 15 29.26 15.21 5.01
CA PHE A 15 27.79 15.00 4.99
C PHE A 15 27.19 14.84 3.58
N TYR A 16 27.92 14.34 2.58
CA TYR A 16 27.40 14.37 1.19
C TYR A 16 27.39 13.03 0.44
N ASN A 17 27.29 11.89 1.10
CA ASN A 17 27.31 10.63 0.32
C ASN A 17 26.45 9.49 0.85
N ASN A 18 25.23 9.68 1.33
CA ASN A 18 24.41 8.51 1.63
C ASN A 18 22.91 8.84 1.80
N VAL A 19 22.23 9.14 0.69
CA VAL A 19 20.76 8.99 0.67
C VAL A 19 20.47 7.61 0.09
N VAL A 20 19.81 6.79 0.86
CA VAL A 20 19.61 5.34 0.66
C VAL A 20 19.04 4.94 -0.69
N TRP A 21 18.18 5.75 -1.28
CA TRP A 21 17.64 5.53 -2.62
C TRP A 21 18.67 5.71 -3.75
N MET A 22 19.81 6.35 -3.48
CA MET A 22 20.84 6.60 -4.49
C MET A 22 21.78 5.42 -4.76
N GLY A 23 21.80 4.41 -3.90
CA GLY A 23 22.61 3.21 -4.06
C GLY A 23 22.02 2.15 -4.97
N ILE A 24 20.74 2.27 -5.35
CA ILE A 24 20.02 1.19 -6.03
C ILE A 24 20.36 1.09 -7.52
N MET A 25 20.74 2.20 -8.20
CA MET A 25 20.99 2.19 -9.64
C MET A 25 22.18 3.10 -10.02
N LYS A 26 23.36 2.53 -10.29
CA LYS A 26 24.49 3.24 -10.91
C LYS A 26 24.59 2.94 -12.42
N LYS A 27 24.71 3.98 -13.24
CA LYS A 27 24.99 3.89 -14.68
C LYS A 27 26.49 3.66 -14.88
N ASN A 28 26.91 2.52 -15.45
CA ASN A 28 28.31 2.34 -15.87
C ASN A 28 28.61 3.20 -17.09
N LYS A 29 29.69 4.00 -17.02
CA LYS A 29 30.30 4.63 -18.20
C LYS A 29 30.93 3.54 -19.07
N PRO A 30 30.86 3.63 -20.40
CA PRO A 30 31.55 2.68 -21.27
C PRO A 30 33.05 2.88 -21.17
N ASN A 31 33.79 1.86 -20.72
CA ASN A 31 35.26 1.82 -20.84
C ASN A 31 35.64 1.39 -22.25
N ASN A 32 36.59 2.10 -22.83
CA ASN A 32 37.15 1.87 -24.15
C ASN A 32 37.64 0.43 -24.33
N CYS A 33 37.17 -0.24 -25.38
CA CYS A 33 37.68 -1.53 -25.84
C CYS A 33 39.07 -1.39 -26.44
N ILE A 34 40.07 -2.06 -25.85
CA ILE A 34 41.35 -2.38 -26.48
C ILE A 34 41.13 -3.67 -27.28
N LYS A 35 41.40 -3.58 -28.59
CA LYS A 35 41.39 -4.75 -29.50
C LYS A 35 42.60 -5.64 -29.19
N ALA A 36 42.35 -6.91 -28.90
CA ALA A 36 43.34 -7.98 -29.00
C ALA A 36 42.79 -9.09 -29.84
N SER A 37 43.40 -9.28 -31.03
CA SER A 37 43.21 -10.39 -31.91
C SER A 37 43.99 -11.60 -31.42
N GLY A 38 43.34 -12.73 -31.25
CA GLY A 38 43.95 -14.00 -30.91
C GLY A 38 43.02 -15.15 -31.28
N THR A 39 43.35 -15.82 -32.40
CA THR A 39 42.75 -17.07 -32.88
C THR A 39 43.05 -18.23 -31.96
N TYR A 40 42.00 -18.91 -31.45
CA TYR A 40 42.11 -20.25 -30.87
C TYR A 40 41.00 -21.13 -31.40
N SER A 41 41.44 -22.20 -32.07
CA SER A 41 40.65 -23.30 -32.60
C SER A 41 40.39 -24.35 -31.51
N GLY A 42 39.19 -24.90 -31.51
CA GLY A 42 38.87 -26.29 -31.14
C GLY A 42 38.72 -26.59 -29.66
N MET A 43 37.51 -26.43 -29.10
CA MET A 43 37.03 -27.27 -28.03
C MET A 43 35.55 -27.61 -28.19
N SER A 44 35.25 -28.90 -28.13
CA SER A 44 33.94 -29.54 -28.17
C SER A 44 32.95 -28.90 -27.17
N PRO A 45 31.66 -28.70 -27.53
CA PRO A 45 30.69 -28.11 -26.60
C PRO A 45 30.34 -29.08 -25.50
N ALA A 46 30.84 -28.80 -24.30
CA ALA A 46 30.39 -29.46 -23.08
C ALA A 46 28.88 -29.33 -22.95
N LYS A 47 28.20 -30.46 -22.78
CA LYS A 47 26.74 -30.56 -22.57
C LYS A 47 26.30 -29.60 -21.47
N ARG A 48 25.63 -28.48 -21.86
CA ARG A 48 24.99 -27.57 -20.92
C ARG A 48 23.96 -28.32 -20.11
N LYS A 49 24.18 -28.51 -18.81
CA LYS A 49 23.12 -28.89 -17.86
C LYS A 49 22.08 -27.75 -17.86
N ARG A 50 20.96 -27.94 -18.57
CA ARG A 50 19.75 -27.14 -18.31
C ARG A 50 19.40 -27.34 -16.86
N LEU A 51 19.37 -26.25 -16.08
CA LEU A 51 18.80 -26.32 -14.74
C LEU A 51 17.36 -26.79 -14.86
N SER A 52 17.01 -27.68 -13.93
CA SER A 52 15.72 -28.35 -13.93
C SER A 52 14.57 -27.35 -13.93
N PRO A 53 13.52 -27.58 -14.72
CA PRO A 53 12.27 -26.83 -14.72
C PRO A 53 11.56 -26.80 -13.36
N GLU A 54 12.01 -27.63 -12.40
CA GLU A 54 11.40 -27.81 -11.08
C GLU A 54 11.37 -26.55 -10.21
N LYS A 55 12.37 -25.67 -10.28
CA LYS A 55 12.49 -24.54 -9.32
C LYS A 55 11.60 -23.33 -9.67
N SER A 56 11.37 -23.03 -10.95
CA SER A 56 10.34 -22.06 -11.32
C SER A 56 8.93 -22.61 -11.09
N CYS A 57 8.80 -23.93 -10.96
CA CYS A 57 7.56 -24.61 -10.65
C CYS A 57 7.11 -24.35 -9.20
N ASP A 58 8.03 -24.25 -8.22
CA ASP A 58 7.68 -24.03 -6.82
C ASP A 58 7.09 -22.65 -6.54
N LEU A 59 7.71 -21.57 -7.01
CA LEU A 59 7.15 -20.22 -6.90
C LEU A 59 5.83 -20.07 -7.65
N ARG A 60 5.73 -20.72 -8.81
CA ARG A 60 4.48 -20.72 -9.59
C ARG A 60 3.35 -21.39 -8.80
N ARG A 61 3.57 -22.61 -8.27
CA ARG A 61 2.58 -23.33 -7.45
C ARG A 61 2.21 -22.54 -6.20
N LEU A 62 3.21 -22.01 -5.49
CA LEU A 62 3.01 -21.17 -4.30
C LEU A 62 2.15 -19.95 -4.64
N SER A 63 2.43 -19.25 -5.75
CA SER A 63 1.66 -18.06 -6.13
C SER A 63 0.17 -18.37 -6.38
N TYR A 64 -0.14 -19.49 -7.03
CA TYR A 64 -1.54 -19.90 -7.24
C TYR A 64 -2.20 -20.33 -5.93
N LEU A 65 -1.49 -21.08 -5.07
CA LEU A 65 -2.01 -21.48 -3.78
C LEU A 65 -2.37 -20.27 -2.91
N LEU A 66 -1.46 -19.31 -2.78
CA LEU A 66 -1.72 -18.09 -2.02
C LEU A 66 -2.87 -17.26 -2.60
N ILE A 67 -2.97 -17.14 -3.94
CA ILE A 67 -4.09 -16.46 -4.59
C ILE A 67 -5.42 -17.14 -4.26
N VAL A 68 -5.48 -18.48 -4.35
CA VAL A 68 -6.72 -19.22 -4.08
C VAL A 68 -7.13 -19.08 -2.61
N ILE A 69 -6.20 -19.29 -1.67
CA ILE A 69 -6.48 -19.15 -0.23
C ILE A 69 -6.98 -17.74 0.08
N TYR A 70 -6.30 -16.72 -0.43
CA TYR A 70 -6.69 -15.34 -0.21
C TYR A 70 -8.05 -15.02 -0.83
N ALA A 71 -8.30 -15.44 -2.07
CA ALA A 71 -9.58 -15.23 -2.74
C ALA A 71 -10.75 -15.89 -1.98
N LEU A 72 -10.56 -17.11 -1.48
CA LEU A 72 -11.55 -17.78 -0.63
C LEU A 72 -11.80 -17.03 0.68
N SER A 73 -10.75 -16.47 1.28
CA SER A 73 -10.87 -15.69 2.52
C SER A 73 -11.60 -14.35 2.33
N LEU A 74 -11.69 -13.83 1.10
CA LEU A 74 -12.44 -12.60 0.78
C LEU A 74 -13.94 -12.85 0.61
N ILE A 75 -14.36 -14.07 0.33
CA ILE A 75 -15.79 -14.37 0.08
C ILE A 75 -16.67 -13.90 1.25
N PRO A 76 -16.43 -14.29 2.51
CA PRO A 76 -17.25 -13.84 3.63
C PRO A 76 -17.19 -12.33 3.84
N VAL A 77 -16.03 -11.70 3.60
CA VAL A 77 -15.84 -10.24 3.71
C VAL A 77 -16.74 -9.48 2.74
N LEU A 78 -16.95 -10.02 1.53
CA LEU A 78 -17.86 -9.44 0.54
C LEU A 78 -19.31 -9.79 0.81
N VAL A 79 -19.58 -11.01 1.26
CA VAL A 79 -20.95 -11.50 1.52
C VAL A 79 -21.63 -10.75 2.67
N ILE A 80 -20.87 -10.45 3.75
CA ILE A 80 -21.42 -9.71 4.91
C ILE A 80 -21.84 -8.29 4.52
N GLY A 81 -21.22 -7.69 3.48
CA GLY A 81 -21.64 -6.39 2.94
C GLY A 81 -23.10 -6.30 2.52
N LYS A 82 -23.79 -7.45 2.31
CA LYS A 82 -25.24 -7.46 2.09
C LYS A 82 -26.02 -6.80 3.23
N TYR A 83 -25.46 -6.81 4.43
CA TYR A 83 -26.08 -6.26 5.65
C TYR A 83 -25.50 -4.91 6.04
N ASP A 84 -24.77 -4.26 5.14
CA ASP A 84 -24.15 -2.95 5.35
C ASP A 84 -25.09 -1.80 4.99
N TYR A 85 -25.10 -0.74 5.81
CA TYR A 85 -26.00 0.41 5.67
C TYR A 85 -25.26 1.73 5.93
N PRO A 86 -25.75 2.85 5.32
CA PRO A 86 -25.18 4.18 5.55
C PRO A 86 -25.21 4.58 7.03
N SER A 87 -24.17 5.24 7.50
CA SER A 87 -24.04 5.74 8.86
C SER A 87 -23.30 7.09 8.89
N ALA A 88 -23.60 7.90 9.90
CA ALA A 88 -22.88 9.14 10.24
C ALA A 88 -22.67 10.09 9.02
N ASP A 89 -21.42 10.35 8.65
CA ASP A 89 -21.07 11.26 7.54
C ASP A 89 -21.68 10.86 6.17
N ASP A 90 -22.08 9.61 5.98
CA ASP A 90 -22.68 9.18 4.71
C ASP A 90 -23.97 9.98 4.41
N PHE A 91 -24.71 10.35 5.44
CA PHE A 91 -25.92 11.16 5.30
C PHE A 91 -25.59 12.58 4.85
N SER A 92 -24.59 13.23 5.48
CA SER A 92 -24.22 14.60 5.15
C SER A 92 -23.52 14.72 3.79
N MET A 93 -22.61 13.78 3.50
CA MET A 93 -21.79 13.81 2.28
C MET A 93 -22.59 13.39 1.06
N GLY A 94 -23.45 12.39 1.18
CA GLY A 94 -24.24 11.81 0.09
C GLY A 94 -25.54 12.55 -0.24
N LEU A 95 -26.05 13.41 0.63
CA LEU A 95 -27.37 14.08 0.48
C LEU A 95 -27.53 14.77 -0.87
N GLY A 96 -26.58 15.62 -1.25
CA GLY A 96 -26.72 16.44 -2.45
C GLY A 96 -26.79 15.62 -3.73
N THR A 97 -25.97 14.59 -3.86
CA THR A 97 -25.94 13.70 -5.03
C THR A 97 -27.16 12.77 -5.08
N ARG A 98 -27.61 12.30 -3.92
CA ARG A 98 -28.84 11.52 -3.80
C ARG A 98 -30.07 12.31 -4.30
N LEU A 99 -30.30 13.51 -3.77
CA LEU A 99 -31.44 14.36 -4.16
C LEU A 99 -31.45 14.66 -5.66
N VAL A 100 -30.26 14.90 -6.25
CA VAL A 100 -30.16 15.11 -7.70
C VAL A 100 -30.49 13.84 -8.48
N TYR A 101 -30.04 12.68 -8.02
CA TYR A 101 -30.35 11.43 -8.67
C TYR A 101 -31.83 11.08 -8.58
N GLU A 102 -32.43 11.22 -7.41
CA GLU A 102 -33.88 11.00 -7.19
C GLU A 102 -34.74 11.92 -8.05
N ALA A 103 -34.35 13.20 -8.21
CA ALA A 103 -35.08 14.17 -9.01
C ALA A 103 -34.92 13.99 -10.53
N THR A 104 -33.77 13.49 -11.00
CA THR A 104 -33.43 13.53 -12.44
C THR A 104 -33.16 12.17 -13.07
N GLY A 105 -32.78 11.16 -12.30
CA GLY A 105 -32.25 9.87 -12.78
C GLY A 105 -30.96 9.98 -13.60
N SER A 106 -30.35 11.17 -13.68
CA SER A 106 -29.25 11.47 -14.59
C SER A 106 -27.87 11.35 -13.92
N LEU A 107 -27.05 10.41 -14.40
CA LEU A 107 -25.65 10.27 -13.95
C LEU A 107 -24.80 11.53 -14.27
N LEU A 108 -25.12 12.24 -15.36
CA LEU A 108 -24.41 13.47 -15.71
C LEU A 108 -24.75 14.60 -14.72
N ALA A 109 -26.01 14.70 -14.28
CA ALA A 109 -26.42 15.64 -13.25
C ALA A 109 -25.73 15.31 -11.91
N VAL A 110 -25.65 14.04 -11.54
CA VAL A 110 -24.90 13.58 -10.36
C VAL A 110 -23.43 13.96 -10.46
N ALA A 111 -22.77 13.74 -11.60
CA ALA A 111 -21.38 14.14 -11.81
C ALA A 111 -21.18 15.66 -11.63
N GLY A 112 -22.09 16.48 -12.18
CA GLY A 112 -22.08 17.94 -11.94
C GLY A 112 -22.26 18.30 -10.46
N LYS A 113 -23.12 17.57 -9.75
CA LYS A 113 -23.35 17.78 -8.30
C LYS A 113 -22.11 17.39 -7.47
N ILE A 114 -21.44 16.27 -7.79
CA ILE A 114 -20.17 15.88 -7.15
C ILE A 114 -19.16 17.04 -7.22
N LEU A 115 -18.98 17.64 -8.40
CA LEU A 115 -18.04 18.74 -8.57
C LEU A 115 -18.46 19.97 -7.75
N SER A 116 -19.75 20.33 -7.76
CA SER A 116 -20.23 21.49 -7.00
C SER A 116 -20.13 21.28 -5.48
N GLU A 117 -20.42 20.09 -4.97
CA GLU A 117 -20.25 19.76 -3.56
C GLU A 117 -18.77 19.73 -3.15
N THR A 118 -17.90 19.19 -4.01
CA THR A 118 -16.46 19.23 -3.77
C THR A 118 -15.96 20.68 -3.64
N VAL A 119 -16.40 21.59 -4.53
CA VAL A 119 -16.05 23.01 -4.44
C VAL A 119 -16.63 23.66 -3.18
N ARG A 120 -17.86 23.30 -2.80
CA ARG A 120 -18.49 23.77 -1.56
C ARG A 120 -17.66 23.36 -0.34
N TYR A 121 -17.34 22.07 -0.17
CA TYR A 121 -16.53 21.56 0.94
C TYR A 121 -15.13 22.16 0.97
N TYR A 122 -14.49 22.31 -0.20
CA TYR A 122 -13.20 22.96 -0.32
C TYR A 122 -13.19 24.40 0.22
N ARG A 123 -14.28 25.14 0.00
CA ARG A 123 -14.40 26.52 0.44
C ARG A 123 -14.81 26.67 1.90
N THR A 124 -15.61 25.74 2.43
CA THR A 124 -16.31 25.91 3.72
C THR A 124 -15.84 24.98 4.82
N TRP A 125 -15.16 23.87 4.49
CA TRP A 125 -14.89 22.85 5.49
C TRP A 125 -13.49 22.25 5.43
N ILE A 126 -13.03 21.72 4.26
CA ILE A 126 -11.78 20.95 4.19
C ILE A 126 -11.14 20.96 2.81
N GLY A 127 -9.79 20.95 2.76
CA GLY A 127 -9.04 21.10 1.53
C GLY A 127 -8.81 19.82 0.70
N TYR A 128 -8.99 18.63 1.25
CA TYR A 128 -8.73 17.38 0.52
C TYR A 128 -9.83 17.08 -0.52
N PHE A 129 -9.80 17.83 -1.62
CA PHE A 129 -10.84 17.83 -2.66
C PHE A 129 -11.05 16.46 -3.32
N THR A 130 -10.00 15.61 -3.46
CA THR A 130 -10.15 14.27 -4.03
C THR A 130 -10.92 13.34 -3.09
N SER A 131 -10.71 13.45 -1.78
CA SER A 131 -11.54 12.74 -0.81
C SER A 131 -13.01 13.15 -0.95
N CYS A 132 -13.27 14.47 -1.07
CA CYS A 132 -14.63 14.97 -1.30
C CYS A 132 -15.26 14.44 -2.60
N LEU A 133 -14.47 14.32 -3.70
CA LEU A 133 -14.95 13.69 -4.94
C LEU A 133 -15.43 12.25 -4.71
N PHE A 134 -14.76 11.50 -3.85
CA PHE A 134 -15.15 10.12 -3.55
C PHE A 134 -16.33 10.04 -2.58
N THR A 135 -16.31 10.82 -1.50
CA THR A 135 -17.28 10.69 -0.41
C THR A 135 -18.63 11.34 -0.71
N THR A 136 -18.70 12.34 -1.61
CA THR A 136 -19.97 12.95 -2.03
C THR A 136 -20.83 12.05 -2.91
N VAL A 137 -20.35 10.91 -3.35
CA VAL A 137 -21.10 9.89 -4.06
C VAL A 137 -20.82 8.52 -3.44
N SER A 138 -21.76 7.98 -2.69
CA SER A 138 -21.71 6.61 -2.18
C SER A 138 -22.59 5.70 -3.05
N PRO A 139 -22.46 4.37 -2.92
CA PRO A 139 -23.42 3.48 -3.56
C PRO A 139 -24.86 3.78 -3.16
N ALA A 140 -25.13 4.26 -1.93
CA ALA A 140 -26.45 4.66 -1.47
C ALA A 140 -27.06 5.85 -2.24
N THR A 141 -26.26 6.64 -2.97
CA THR A 141 -26.75 7.68 -3.90
C THR A 141 -27.76 7.10 -4.91
N PHE A 142 -27.59 5.84 -5.30
CA PHE A 142 -28.42 5.14 -6.28
C PHE A 142 -29.53 4.28 -5.65
N GLY A 143 -29.65 4.33 -4.34
CA GLY A 143 -30.61 3.58 -3.52
C GLY A 143 -29.91 2.83 -2.37
N GLU A 144 -30.56 2.74 -1.20
CA GLU A 144 -29.95 2.18 0.01
C GLU A 144 -29.44 0.74 -0.18
N ALA A 145 -30.14 -0.09 -0.97
CA ALA A 145 -29.73 -1.47 -1.23
C ALA A 145 -28.37 -1.57 -1.94
N TRP A 146 -27.96 -0.55 -2.69
CA TRP A 146 -26.66 -0.52 -3.35
C TRP A 146 -25.50 -0.28 -2.38
N TYR A 147 -25.79 0.18 -1.15
CA TYR A 147 -24.76 0.37 -0.14
C TYR A 147 -24.02 -0.93 0.18
N ALA A 148 -24.66 -2.08 0.04
CA ALA A 148 -24.07 -3.41 0.11
C ALA A 148 -22.82 -3.61 -0.78
N LEU A 149 -22.63 -2.78 -1.80
CA LEU A 149 -21.44 -2.80 -2.67
C LEU A 149 -20.24 -2.04 -2.10
N THR A 150 -20.38 -1.33 -0.98
CA THR A 150 -19.30 -0.55 -0.36
C THR A 150 -18.03 -1.37 -0.21
N PRO A 151 -18.00 -2.53 0.50
CA PRO A 151 -16.77 -3.29 0.64
C PRO A 151 -16.19 -3.78 -0.70
N ALA A 152 -17.04 -4.09 -1.68
CA ALA A 152 -16.58 -4.53 -2.99
C ALA A 152 -15.85 -3.39 -3.75
N VAL A 153 -16.40 -2.18 -3.75
CA VAL A 153 -15.80 -1.00 -4.40
C VAL A 153 -14.47 -0.63 -3.74
N ILE A 154 -14.45 -0.56 -2.41
CA ILE A 154 -13.28 -0.18 -1.63
C ILE A 154 -12.16 -1.22 -1.78
N LEU A 155 -12.48 -2.49 -1.61
CA LEU A 155 -11.50 -3.56 -1.74
C LEU A 155 -10.98 -3.69 -3.18
N LEU A 156 -11.84 -3.55 -4.19
CA LEU A 156 -11.40 -3.56 -5.59
C LEU A 156 -10.36 -2.47 -5.85
N ALA A 157 -10.60 -1.23 -5.40
CA ALA A 157 -9.67 -0.12 -5.56
C ALA A 157 -8.34 -0.41 -4.84
N LEU A 158 -8.37 -0.92 -3.61
CA LEU A 158 -7.17 -1.31 -2.85
C LEU A 158 -6.38 -2.40 -3.58
N HIS A 159 -7.05 -3.45 -4.06
CA HIS A 159 -6.41 -4.55 -4.79
C HIS A 159 -5.76 -4.07 -6.09
N VAL A 160 -6.45 -3.25 -6.86
CA VAL A 160 -5.91 -2.67 -8.10
C VAL A 160 -4.71 -1.78 -7.78
N GLY A 161 -4.81 -0.89 -6.80
CA GLY A 161 -3.71 -0.01 -6.36
C GLY A 161 -2.46 -0.80 -5.99
N VAL A 162 -2.60 -1.77 -5.09
CA VAL A 162 -1.49 -2.62 -4.61
C VAL A 162 -0.92 -3.48 -5.75
N ALA A 163 -1.76 -4.13 -6.56
CA ALA A 163 -1.30 -5.01 -7.64
C ALA A 163 -0.53 -4.25 -8.73
N VAL A 164 -1.04 -3.07 -9.14
CA VAL A 164 -0.39 -2.23 -10.16
C VAL A 164 0.89 -1.62 -9.62
N PHE A 165 0.92 -1.22 -8.34
CA PHE A 165 2.13 -0.71 -7.69
C PHE A 165 3.24 -1.78 -7.63
N PHE A 166 2.95 -2.98 -7.15
CA PHE A 166 3.94 -4.06 -7.12
C PHE A 166 4.37 -4.49 -8.53
N TYR A 167 3.46 -4.48 -9.52
CA TYR A 167 3.81 -4.72 -10.91
C TYR A 167 4.79 -3.67 -11.44
N ALA A 168 4.51 -2.40 -11.21
CA ALA A 168 5.36 -1.31 -11.68
C ALA A 168 6.75 -1.35 -11.01
N LEU A 169 6.77 -1.47 -9.69
CA LEU A 169 8.00 -1.41 -8.91
C LEU A 169 8.80 -2.72 -9.00
N MET A 170 8.20 -3.84 -8.60
CA MET A 170 8.94 -5.10 -8.42
C MET A 170 9.24 -5.79 -9.75
N GLU A 171 8.25 -5.87 -10.67
CA GLU A 171 8.45 -6.57 -11.93
C GLU A 171 9.12 -5.67 -12.99
N LYS A 172 8.63 -4.43 -13.18
CA LYS A 172 9.10 -3.58 -14.27
C LYS A 172 10.33 -2.77 -13.96
N ALA A 173 10.43 -2.21 -12.75
CA ALA A 173 11.60 -1.42 -12.36
C ALA A 173 12.74 -2.29 -11.81
N LEU A 174 12.43 -3.27 -10.97
CA LEU A 174 13.43 -4.06 -10.25
C LEU A 174 13.71 -5.44 -10.88
N GLY A 175 12.94 -5.85 -11.90
CA GLY A 175 13.17 -7.09 -12.66
C GLY A 175 12.84 -8.37 -11.90
N MET A 176 12.03 -8.30 -10.83
CA MET A 176 11.64 -9.48 -10.06
C MET A 176 10.76 -10.43 -10.91
N ASN A 177 10.91 -11.73 -10.67
CA ASN A 177 10.06 -12.75 -11.28
C ASN A 177 8.58 -12.49 -11.01
N ARG A 178 7.73 -12.69 -12.02
CA ARG A 178 6.28 -12.47 -11.93
C ARG A 178 5.59 -13.29 -10.83
N TYR A 179 6.09 -14.48 -10.54
CA TYR A 179 5.49 -15.33 -9.50
C TYR A 179 5.87 -14.87 -8.10
N ALA A 180 7.14 -14.47 -7.88
CA ALA A 180 7.57 -13.83 -6.63
C ALA A 180 6.78 -12.54 -6.38
N ARG A 181 6.63 -11.68 -7.40
CA ARG A 181 5.79 -10.48 -7.31
C ARG A 181 4.33 -10.80 -6.95
N ARG A 182 3.71 -11.84 -7.58
CA ARG A 182 2.34 -12.26 -7.23
C ARG A 182 2.22 -12.70 -5.78
N CYS A 183 3.17 -13.52 -5.30
CA CYS A 183 3.20 -13.89 -3.88
C CYS A 183 3.26 -12.65 -2.98
N MET A 184 4.14 -11.71 -3.28
CA MET A 184 4.28 -10.48 -2.49
C MET A 184 3.03 -9.61 -2.52
N THR A 185 2.39 -9.48 -3.68
CA THR A 185 1.11 -8.77 -3.80
C THR A 185 0.05 -9.39 -2.89
N VAL A 186 -0.07 -10.72 -2.90
CA VAL A 186 -1.06 -11.43 -2.07
C VAL A 186 -0.73 -11.32 -0.59
N LEU A 187 0.54 -11.45 -0.19
CA LEU A 187 0.94 -11.30 1.22
C LEU A 187 0.70 -9.87 1.72
N ALA A 188 0.99 -8.85 0.91
CA ALA A 188 0.68 -7.48 1.24
C ALA A 188 -0.83 -7.27 1.45
N LEU A 189 -1.66 -7.75 0.52
CA LEU A 189 -3.11 -7.66 0.61
C LEU A 189 -3.66 -8.49 1.79
N PHE A 190 -3.08 -9.65 2.08
CA PHE A 190 -3.45 -10.45 3.24
C PHE A 190 -3.18 -9.69 4.54
N LEU A 191 -2.01 -9.06 4.67
CA LEU A 191 -1.71 -8.20 5.82
C LEU A 191 -2.65 -6.99 5.88
N MET A 192 -2.87 -6.31 4.77
CA MET A 192 -3.70 -5.10 4.71
C MET A 192 -5.17 -5.36 5.01
N VAL A 193 -5.72 -6.49 4.55
CA VAL A 193 -7.16 -6.79 4.66
C VAL A 193 -7.43 -7.80 5.77
N GLN A 194 -6.84 -9.00 5.70
CA GLN A 194 -7.16 -10.08 6.64
C GLN A 194 -6.57 -9.86 8.03
N ARG A 195 -5.40 -9.21 8.09
CA ARG A 195 -4.72 -8.88 9.35
C ARG A 195 -4.86 -7.41 9.74
N MET A 196 -5.81 -6.67 9.15
CA MET A 196 -6.21 -5.38 9.69
C MET A 196 -6.52 -5.57 11.19
N PRO A 197 -5.93 -4.78 12.10
CA PRO A 197 -6.22 -4.89 13.53
C PRO A 197 -7.71 -4.84 13.82
N GLU A 198 -8.13 -5.45 14.92
CA GLU A 198 -9.53 -5.59 15.34
C GLU A 198 -10.15 -4.24 15.73
N GLY A 199 -11.48 -4.21 15.86
CA GLY A 199 -12.25 -3.04 16.27
C GLY A 199 -12.67 -2.15 15.09
N SER A 200 -12.89 -0.86 15.36
CA SER A 200 -13.40 0.11 14.39
C SER A 200 -12.54 0.30 13.15
N LEU A 201 -11.26 -0.15 13.17
CA LEU A 201 -10.36 -0.03 12.03
C LEU A 201 -10.93 -0.68 10.77
N ARG A 202 -11.59 -1.84 10.90
CA ARG A 202 -12.11 -2.62 9.77
C ARG A 202 -13.35 -2.00 9.18
N VAL A 203 -14.30 -1.60 10.03
CA VAL A 203 -15.52 -0.94 9.55
C VAL A 203 -15.19 0.38 8.89
N GLU A 204 -14.33 1.19 9.49
CA GLU A 204 -13.93 2.49 8.96
C GLU A 204 -13.03 2.39 7.71
N ALA A 205 -12.32 1.27 7.51
CA ALA A 205 -11.48 1.05 6.34
C ALA A 205 -12.22 0.45 5.14
N PHE A 206 -13.30 -0.34 5.36
CA PHE A 206 -13.88 -1.18 4.30
C PHE A 206 -15.39 -1.08 4.14
N TYR A 207 -16.15 -0.80 5.21
CA TYR A 207 -17.61 -0.86 5.22
C TYR A 207 -18.27 0.51 5.35
N TRP A 208 -17.83 1.36 6.28
CA TRP A 208 -18.32 2.73 6.35
C TRP A 208 -17.76 3.56 5.19
N TYR A 209 -18.64 3.89 4.20
CA TYR A 209 -18.20 4.45 2.92
C TYR A 209 -17.47 5.80 3.06
N SER A 210 -17.95 6.72 3.90
CA SER A 210 -17.32 8.03 4.09
C SER A 210 -15.91 7.91 4.68
N GLY A 211 -15.69 6.97 5.60
CA GLY A 211 -14.37 6.65 6.11
C GLY A 211 -13.50 6.00 5.03
N ALA A 212 -13.96 4.88 4.47
CA ALA A 212 -13.19 4.11 3.49
C ALA A 212 -12.90 4.91 2.22
N GLY A 213 -13.85 5.73 1.75
CA GLY A 213 -13.70 6.61 0.58
C GLY A 213 -12.67 7.70 0.80
N ASN A 214 -12.68 8.30 1.99
CA ASN A 214 -11.72 9.35 2.35
C ASN A 214 -10.29 8.80 2.53
N TYR A 215 -10.12 7.61 3.11
CA TYR A 215 -8.81 7.09 3.53
C TYR A 215 -8.30 5.97 2.62
N THR A 216 -9.04 4.87 2.45
CA THR A 216 -8.58 3.70 1.68
C THR A 216 -8.57 3.96 0.17
N LEU A 217 -9.56 4.69 -0.39
CA LEU A 217 -9.54 5.05 -1.81
C LEU A 217 -8.42 6.04 -2.13
N THR A 218 -8.15 7.02 -1.27
CA THR A 218 -7.06 7.98 -1.49
C THR A 218 -5.68 7.34 -1.35
N PHE A 219 -5.50 6.39 -0.43
CA PHE A 219 -4.31 5.55 -0.37
C PHE A 219 -4.11 4.77 -1.68
N SER A 220 -5.18 4.15 -2.19
CA SER A 220 -5.17 3.40 -3.45
C SER A 220 -4.82 4.29 -4.65
N ALA A 221 -5.35 5.51 -4.69
CA ALA A 221 -5.02 6.51 -5.71
C ALA A 221 -3.52 6.91 -5.64
N GLY A 222 -2.96 7.07 -4.43
CA GLY A 222 -1.53 7.32 -4.22
C GLY A 222 -0.65 6.18 -4.74
N LEU A 223 -1.06 4.92 -4.56
CA LEU A 223 -0.36 3.77 -5.13
C LEU A 223 -0.41 3.75 -6.66
N LEU A 224 -1.55 4.06 -7.26
CA LEU A 224 -1.68 4.16 -8.72
C LEU A 224 -0.82 5.29 -9.28
N TYR A 225 -0.78 6.45 -8.61
CA TYR A 225 0.12 7.54 -8.96
C TYR A 225 1.57 7.08 -9.01
N LEU A 226 2.07 6.49 -7.92
CA LEU A 226 3.46 5.99 -7.85
C LEU A 226 3.73 4.93 -8.91
N ALA A 227 2.78 4.01 -9.15
CA ALA A 227 2.90 2.98 -10.17
C ALA A 227 3.05 3.59 -11.57
N PHE A 228 2.18 4.52 -11.95
CA PHE A 228 2.25 5.19 -13.26
C PHE A 228 3.51 6.05 -13.38
N TYR A 229 3.95 6.69 -12.31
CA TYR A 229 5.19 7.44 -12.30
C TYR A 229 6.39 6.54 -12.58
N VAL A 230 6.51 5.40 -11.91
CA VAL A 230 7.54 4.39 -12.17
C VAL A 230 7.47 3.88 -13.61
N LEU A 231 6.27 3.51 -14.12
CA LEU A 231 6.09 3.02 -15.49
C LEU A 231 6.41 4.09 -16.55
N SER A 232 6.24 5.37 -16.24
CA SER A 232 6.64 6.46 -17.13
C SER A 232 8.16 6.52 -17.33
N VAL A 233 8.92 6.07 -16.32
CA VAL A 233 10.40 6.10 -16.32
C VAL A 233 11.00 4.83 -16.92
N CYS A 234 10.50 3.66 -16.52
CA CYS A 234 11.12 2.37 -16.84
C CYS A 234 10.08 1.26 -17.12
N GLY A 235 10.58 0.14 -17.63
CA GLY A 235 9.85 -1.13 -17.71
C GLY A 235 8.85 -1.30 -18.83
N VAL A 236 8.57 -0.27 -19.66
CA VAL A 236 7.59 -0.34 -20.76
C VAL A 236 8.16 0.19 -22.08
N ARG A 237 7.50 -0.13 -23.20
CA ARG A 237 7.86 0.39 -24.53
C ARG A 237 7.76 1.91 -24.56
N SER A 238 8.61 2.58 -25.35
CA SER A 238 8.69 4.05 -25.44
C SER A 238 7.32 4.72 -25.69
N LYS A 239 6.50 4.18 -26.61
CA LYS A 239 5.15 4.69 -26.90
C LYS A 239 4.24 4.74 -25.65
N ASN A 240 4.30 3.72 -24.81
CA ASN A 240 3.45 3.63 -23.61
C ASN A 240 3.97 4.51 -22.45
N ARG A 241 5.25 4.90 -22.45
CA ARG A 241 5.82 5.77 -21.42
C ARG A 241 5.15 7.14 -21.38
N SER A 242 4.78 7.70 -22.54
CA SER A 242 4.07 8.99 -22.63
C SER A 242 2.66 8.90 -22.04
N LEU A 243 1.94 7.80 -22.33
CA LEU A 243 0.65 7.54 -21.71
C LEU A 243 0.77 7.47 -20.17
N PHE A 244 1.72 6.68 -19.66
CA PHE A 244 1.94 6.59 -18.21
C PHE A 244 2.41 7.91 -17.59
N LEU A 245 3.12 8.76 -18.33
CA LEU A 245 3.47 10.10 -17.87
C LEU A 245 2.22 10.96 -17.67
N VAL A 246 1.30 10.97 -18.64
CA VAL A 246 0.03 11.70 -18.53
C VAL A 246 -0.82 11.16 -17.38
N LEU A 247 -0.98 9.84 -17.30
CA LEU A 247 -1.71 9.20 -16.20
C LEU A 247 -1.08 9.51 -14.84
N ALA A 248 0.25 9.53 -14.74
CA ALA A 248 0.95 9.89 -13.52
C ALA A 248 0.75 11.37 -13.13
N CYS A 249 0.68 12.28 -14.09
CA CYS A 249 0.35 13.70 -13.80
C CYS A 249 -1.08 13.86 -13.29
N ILE A 250 -2.05 13.24 -13.94
CA ILE A 250 -3.46 13.30 -13.53
C ILE A 250 -3.64 12.67 -12.14
N MET A 251 -3.18 11.43 -11.97
CA MET A 251 -3.27 10.74 -10.68
C MET A 251 -2.43 11.41 -9.60
N GLY A 252 -1.31 12.06 -9.97
CA GLY A 252 -0.49 12.83 -9.06
C GLY A 252 -1.26 14.03 -8.49
N PHE A 253 -1.91 14.82 -9.33
CA PHE A 253 -2.73 15.94 -8.87
C PHE A 253 -3.87 15.48 -7.97
N LEU A 254 -4.59 14.42 -8.38
CA LEU A 254 -5.68 13.86 -7.57
C LEU A 254 -5.16 13.30 -6.24
N ALA A 255 -4.12 12.47 -6.25
CA ALA A 255 -3.59 11.88 -5.03
C ALA A 255 -3.00 12.93 -4.05
N GLY A 256 -2.40 14.01 -4.58
CA GLY A 256 -1.99 15.17 -3.78
C GLY A 256 -3.15 15.89 -3.10
N GLY A 257 -4.33 15.91 -3.72
CA GLY A 257 -5.58 16.41 -3.15
C GLY A 257 -6.37 15.42 -2.31
N GLY A 258 -5.78 14.26 -1.98
CA GLY A 258 -6.38 13.25 -1.11
C GLY A 258 -6.24 13.57 0.38
N ASN A 259 -6.64 12.61 1.22
CA ASN A 259 -6.53 12.72 2.67
C ASN A 259 -5.09 13.02 3.11
N TYR A 260 -4.90 13.95 4.04
CA TYR A 260 -3.59 14.45 4.46
C TYR A 260 -2.65 13.38 5.00
N LEU A 261 -3.17 12.31 5.61
CA LEU A 261 -2.35 11.20 6.12
C LEU A 261 -1.57 10.55 4.96
N SER A 262 -2.29 10.14 3.91
CA SER A 262 -1.69 9.55 2.72
C SER A 262 -0.96 10.60 1.87
N ALA A 263 -1.53 11.80 1.72
CA ALA A 263 -0.99 12.83 0.86
C ALA A 263 0.40 13.31 1.33
N LEU A 264 0.63 13.50 2.63
CA LEU A 264 1.94 13.90 3.16
C LEU A 264 2.98 12.80 2.96
N SER A 265 2.64 11.55 3.29
CA SER A 265 3.54 10.40 3.12
C SER A 265 3.97 10.22 1.65
N PHE A 266 3.02 10.23 0.73
CA PHE A 266 3.32 10.12 -0.70
C PHE A 266 4.00 11.38 -1.28
N ALA A 267 3.79 12.58 -0.70
CA ALA A 267 4.53 13.78 -1.08
C ALA A 267 6.03 13.61 -0.79
N VAL A 268 6.37 13.11 0.40
CA VAL A 268 7.77 12.81 0.77
C VAL A 268 8.37 11.80 -0.20
N VAL A 269 7.67 10.69 -0.49
CA VAL A 269 8.13 9.68 -1.45
C VAL A 269 8.29 10.27 -2.86
N SER A 270 7.37 11.14 -3.29
CA SER A 270 7.41 11.81 -4.59
C SER A 270 8.62 12.74 -4.73
N VAL A 271 8.92 13.52 -3.69
CA VAL A 271 10.11 14.40 -3.65
C VAL A 271 11.39 13.56 -3.69
N LEU A 272 11.49 12.51 -2.88
CA LEU A 272 12.65 11.62 -2.87
C LEU A 272 12.89 10.96 -4.24
N PHE A 273 11.81 10.52 -4.90
CA PHE A 273 11.88 9.93 -6.23
C PHE A 273 12.28 10.98 -7.28
N ALA A 274 11.74 12.20 -7.21
CA ALA A 274 12.14 13.29 -8.09
C ALA A 274 13.62 13.67 -7.92
N VAL A 275 14.13 13.78 -6.68
CA VAL A 275 15.56 14.00 -6.39
C VAL A 275 16.44 12.88 -6.97
N TYR A 276 15.99 11.63 -6.85
CA TYR A 276 16.66 10.50 -7.47
C TYR A 276 16.72 10.65 -9.00
N LEU A 277 15.60 10.99 -9.67
CA LEU A 277 15.56 11.20 -11.12
C LEU A 277 16.48 12.33 -11.59
N VAL A 278 16.53 13.45 -10.85
CA VAL A 278 17.46 14.56 -11.14
C VAL A 278 18.92 14.08 -11.10
N LYS A 279 19.30 13.31 -10.07
CA LYS A 279 20.66 12.75 -9.98
C LYS A 279 20.98 11.77 -11.10
N MET A 280 19.98 11.03 -11.56
CA MET A 280 20.11 10.12 -12.72
C MET A 280 19.99 10.85 -14.06
N LYS A 281 19.85 12.17 -14.08
CA LYS A 281 19.64 13.01 -15.27
C LYS A 281 18.45 12.58 -16.13
N ILE A 282 17.37 12.14 -15.48
CA ILE A 282 16.10 11.75 -16.11
C ILE A 282 15.11 12.90 -15.97
N GLY A 283 14.75 13.56 -17.08
CA GLY A 283 13.93 14.78 -17.09
C GLY A 283 12.43 14.58 -16.87
N ARG A 284 11.99 13.53 -16.17
CA ARG A 284 10.56 13.23 -15.96
C ARG A 284 10.08 13.68 -14.58
N LEU A 285 10.08 14.99 -14.33
CA LEU A 285 9.71 15.57 -13.03
C LEU A 285 8.25 16.03 -12.95
N LEU A 286 7.56 16.14 -14.08
CA LEU A 286 6.18 16.62 -14.14
C LEU A 286 5.22 15.90 -13.19
N PRO A 287 5.21 14.55 -13.06
CA PRO A 287 4.30 13.90 -12.13
C PRO A 287 4.48 14.34 -10.67
N ALA A 288 5.73 14.53 -10.23
CA ALA A 288 6.01 15.05 -8.89
C ALA A 288 5.54 16.50 -8.73
N ALA A 289 5.72 17.34 -9.76
CA ALA A 289 5.24 18.72 -9.75
C ALA A 289 3.70 18.78 -9.67
N PHE A 290 2.98 17.95 -10.45
CA PHE A 290 1.53 17.86 -10.38
C PHE A 290 1.04 17.34 -9.02
N TYR A 291 1.73 16.35 -8.44
CA TYR A 291 1.43 15.88 -7.10
C TYR A 291 1.55 16.99 -6.05
N LEU A 292 2.70 17.69 -6.04
CA LEU A 292 2.94 18.79 -5.11
C LEU A 292 2.00 19.97 -5.34
N CYS A 293 1.59 20.23 -6.59
CA CYS A 293 0.57 21.22 -6.91
C CYS A 293 -0.78 20.85 -6.30
N GLY A 294 -1.26 19.60 -6.49
CA GLY A 294 -2.49 19.11 -5.87
C GLY A 294 -2.44 19.19 -4.35
N PHE A 295 -1.31 18.79 -3.74
CA PHE A 295 -1.10 18.88 -2.30
C PHE A 295 -1.09 20.33 -1.80
N ALA A 296 -0.42 21.25 -2.50
CA ALA A 296 -0.42 22.67 -2.16
C ALA A 296 -1.81 23.29 -2.27
N VAL A 297 -2.55 22.99 -3.37
CA VAL A 297 -3.95 23.41 -3.52
C VAL A 297 -4.79 22.93 -2.34
N SER A 298 -4.65 21.66 -1.96
CA SER A 298 -5.35 21.11 -0.79
C SER A 298 -5.01 21.85 0.51
N CYS A 299 -3.73 22.07 0.80
CA CYS A 299 -3.29 22.76 2.01
C CYS A 299 -3.74 24.23 2.08
N LEU A 300 -3.83 24.92 0.94
CA LEU A 300 -4.19 26.34 0.86
C LEU A 300 -5.70 26.60 0.85
N SER A 301 -6.52 25.57 1.01
CA SER A 301 -7.98 25.69 1.01
C SER A 301 -8.50 26.70 2.05
N PRO A 302 -9.49 27.52 1.68
CA PRO A 302 -10.21 28.37 2.65
C PRO A 302 -10.87 27.55 3.78
N GLY A 303 -11.45 26.37 3.45
CA GLY A 303 -12.08 25.48 4.42
C GLY A 303 -11.15 25.03 5.53
N ASN A 304 -9.87 24.78 5.22
CA ASN A 304 -8.87 24.44 6.25
C ASN A 304 -8.66 25.55 7.29
N ARG A 305 -8.78 26.82 6.85
CA ARG A 305 -8.63 27.96 7.79
C ARG A 305 -9.82 28.06 8.74
N ILE A 306 -11.03 27.77 8.23
CA ILE A 306 -12.25 27.76 9.04
C ILE A 306 -12.13 26.66 10.09
N ARG A 307 -11.90 25.42 9.64
CA ARG A 307 -11.77 24.27 10.53
C ARG A 307 -10.56 24.34 11.48
N GLY A 308 -9.46 24.94 11.04
CA GLY A 308 -8.24 25.09 11.83
C GLY A 308 -8.42 26.01 13.05
N GLY A 309 -9.42 26.90 13.05
CA GLY A 309 -9.79 27.73 14.21
C GLY A 309 -10.48 26.95 15.33
N GLU A 310 -11.01 25.76 15.02
CA GLU A 310 -11.72 24.87 15.95
C GLU A 310 -10.85 23.66 16.38
N ALA A 311 -9.63 23.55 15.83
CA ALA A 311 -8.78 22.38 16.02
C ALA A 311 -8.06 22.42 17.37
N GLU A 312 -8.20 21.36 18.16
CA GLU A 312 -7.52 21.14 19.43
C GLU A 312 -6.17 20.39 19.29
N GLY A 313 -5.60 20.35 18.10
CA GLY A 313 -4.40 19.60 17.79
C GLY A 313 -3.12 20.18 18.39
N TYR A 314 -2.03 19.42 18.29
CA TYR A 314 -0.72 19.85 18.78
C TYR A 314 -0.03 20.80 17.78
N GLY A 315 0.89 21.63 18.26
CA GLY A 315 1.78 22.39 17.37
C GLY A 315 2.67 21.46 16.52
N ALA A 316 3.13 21.97 15.38
CA ALA A 316 3.84 21.17 14.35
C ALA A 316 5.02 20.36 14.93
N LEU A 317 5.88 20.97 15.75
CA LEU A 317 7.03 20.27 16.33
C LEU A 317 6.60 19.11 17.25
N LYS A 318 5.62 19.34 18.12
CA LYS A 318 5.09 18.30 19.01
C LYS A 318 4.45 17.18 18.22
N SER A 319 3.69 17.48 17.16
CA SER A 319 3.08 16.47 16.27
C SER A 319 4.14 15.60 15.58
N ILE A 320 5.24 16.20 15.10
CA ILE A 320 6.35 15.45 14.48
C ILE A 320 7.02 14.53 15.52
N LEU A 321 7.33 15.03 16.71
CA LEU A 321 7.98 14.21 17.74
C LEU A 321 7.08 13.06 18.22
N LEU A 322 5.79 13.34 18.45
CA LEU A 322 4.83 12.32 18.83
C LEU A 322 4.57 11.32 17.70
N SER A 323 4.60 11.75 16.43
CA SER A 323 4.46 10.82 15.30
C SER A 323 5.58 9.78 15.24
N LEU A 324 6.82 10.19 15.60
CA LEU A 324 7.91 9.24 15.76
C LEU A 324 7.63 8.24 16.90
N TYR A 325 7.14 8.68 18.03
CA TYR A 325 6.78 7.80 19.14
C TYR A 325 5.67 6.82 18.76
N TYR A 326 4.57 7.29 18.18
CA TYR A 326 3.44 6.44 17.81
C TYR A 326 3.78 5.43 16.69
N THR A 327 4.66 5.80 15.77
CA THR A 327 5.15 4.89 14.72
C THR A 327 5.87 3.67 15.27
N LEU A 328 6.45 3.75 16.46
CA LEU A 328 7.07 2.62 17.14
C LEU A 328 6.10 1.93 18.10
N SER A 329 5.37 2.69 18.91
CA SER A 329 4.56 2.16 20.00
C SER A 329 3.34 1.37 19.50
N TYR A 330 2.61 1.84 18.48
CA TYR A 330 1.45 1.12 17.96
C TYR A 330 1.80 -0.26 17.39
N PRO A 331 2.78 -0.40 16.45
CA PRO A 331 3.17 -1.72 15.97
C PRO A 331 3.62 -2.66 17.08
N LEU A 332 4.44 -2.20 18.00
CA LEU A 332 4.99 -3.07 19.05
C LEU A 332 3.93 -3.54 20.05
N ASN A 333 2.99 -2.66 20.42
CA ASN A 333 2.01 -2.97 21.45
C ASN A 333 0.73 -3.64 20.94
N GLN A 334 0.34 -3.37 19.67
CA GLN A 334 -0.97 -3.76 19.17
C GLN A 334 -0.92 -4.65 17.93
N TRP A 335 0.04 -4.45 17.02
CA TRP A 335 -0.01 -5.04 15.68
C TRP A 335 0.95 -6.20 15.46
N MET A 336 2.14 -6.17 16.11
CA MET A 336 3.12 -7.23 15.96
C MET A 336 2.71 -8.46 16.76
N ASN A 337 2.23 -9.46 16.03
CA ASN A 337 1.88 -10.75 16.57
C ASN A 337 2.52 -11.85 15.72
N TRP A 338 2.41 -13.11 16.19
CA TRP A 338 3.03 -14.25 15.53
C TRP A 338 2.62 -14.41 14.05
N ALA A 339 1.36 -14.09 13.70
CA ALA A 339 0.88 -14.23 12.31
C ALA A 339 1.56 -13.21 11.38
N VAL A 340 1.69 -11.96 11.83
CA VAL A 340 2.43 -10.93 11.07
C VAL A 340 3.89 -11.34 10.90
N LEU A 341 4.54 -11.81 11.97
CA LEU A 341 5.94 -12.25 11.92
C LEU A 341 6.14 -13.43 10.97
N LEU A 342 5.22 -14.41 10.97
CA LEU A 342 5.29 -15.56 10.04
C LEU A 342 5.08 -15.13 8.58
N ILE A 343 4.18 -14.18 8.32
CA ILE A 343 3.97 -13.66 6.97
C ILE A 343 5.20 -12.91 6.50
N LEU A 344 5.84 -12.12 7.36
CA LEU A 344 7.11 -11.47 7.05
C LEU A 344 8.21 -12.48 6.80
N ALA A 345 8.34 -13.51 7.63
CA ALA A 345 9.30 -14.59 7.40
C ALA A 345 9.09 -15.29 6.05
N LEU A 346 7.82 -15.55 5.68
CA LEU A 346 7.47 -16.08 4.36
C LEU A 346 7.84 -15.12 3.24
N ALA A 347 7.58 -13.83 3.42
CA ALA A 347 7.95 -12.78 2.47
C ALA A 347 9.47 -12.73 2.27
N GLY A 348 10.25 -12.78 3.34
CA GLY A 348 11.71 -12.84 3.30
C GLY A 348 12.25 -14.01 2.49
N VAL A 349 11.67 -15.21 2.68
CA VAL A 349 12.05 -16.41 1.89
C VAL A 349 11.70 -16.22 0.40
N ILE A 350 10.53 -15.66 0.09
CA ILE A 350 10.12 -15.40 -1.30
C ILE A 350 11.05 -14.36 -1.95
N PHE A 351 11.45 -13.32 -1.22
CA PHE A 351 12.43 -12.34 -1.70
C PHE A 351 13.79 -13.00 -1.98
N TRP A 352 14.25 -13.85 -1.06
CA TRP A 352 15.49 -14.61 -1.24
C TRP A 352 15.45 -15.47 -2.51
N MET A 353 14.36 -16.21 -2.72
CA MET A 353 14.17 -17.02 -3.93
C MET A 353 14.14 -16.15 -5.19
N GLY A 354 13.48 -14.97 -5.13
CA GLY A 354 13.41 -14.02 -6.23
C GLY A 354 14.78 -13.45 -6.62
N PHE A 355 15.65 -13.13 -5.65
CA PHE A 355 17.01 -12.67 -5.93
C PHE A 355 17.88 -13.76 -6.56
N ALA A 356 17.73 -15.01 -6.13
CA ALA A 356 18.44 -16.16 -6.71
C ALA A 356 18.11 -16.36 -8.21
N GLU A 357 16.88 -16.11 -8.61
CA GLU A 357 16.47 -16.20 -10.02
C GLU A 357 17.01 -15.04 -10.88
N ILE A 358 17.08 -13.81 -10.35
CA ILE A 358 17.63 -12.65 -11.06
C ILE A 358 19.12 -12.85 -11.37
N GLU A 359 19.90 -13.32 -10.41
CA GLU A 359 21.34 -13.56 -10.59
C GLU A 359 21.61 -14.65 -11.62
N PHE A 360 20.83 -15.71 -11.60
CA PHE A 360 20.93 -16.81 -12.55
C PHE A 360 20.62 -16.40 -13.98
N SER A 361 19.60 -15.56 -14.21
CA SER A 361 19.28 -15.01 -15.53
C SER A 361 20.42 -14.13 -16.09
N GLY A 362 21.06 -13.35 -15.24
CA GLY A 362 22.20 -12.50 -15.59
C GLY A 362 23.47 -13.29 -15.92
N ALA A 363 23.75 -14.37 -15.23
CA ALA A 363 24.90 -15.25 -15.48
C ALA A 363 24.79 -15.99 -16.81
N ASN A 364 23.59 -16.47 -17.17
CA ASN A 364 23.35 -17.14 -18.44
C ASN A 364 23.46 -16.18 -19.66
N ALA A 365 23.08 -14.91 -19.51
CA ALA A 365 23.25 -13.91 -20.54
C ALA A 365 24.75 -13.61 -20.82
N LYS A 366 25.61 -13.70 -19.80
CA LYS A 366 27.07 -13.51 -19.92
C LYS A 366 27.81 -14.75 -20.45
N ALA A 367 27.36 -15.96 -20.10
CA ALA A 367 28.00 -17.21 -20.47
C ALA A 367 27.64 -17.70 -21.88
N GLY A 368 26.57 -17.18 -22.44
CA GLY A 368 26.12 -17.56 -23.76
C GLY A 368 26.69 -16.68 -24.85
N GLY A 369 27.97 -16.66 -25.18
CA GLY A 369 28.64 -15.89 -26.21
C GLY A 369 27.96 -15.87 -27.62
N ALA A 370 26.64 -15.87 -27.66
CA ALA A 370 25.82 -15.54 -28.80
C ALA A 370 25.80 -14.02 -28.95
N ALA A 371 26.28 -13.52 -30.08
CA ALA A 371 26.09 -12.15 -30.52
C ALA A 371 24.69 -11.68 -30.14
N ALA A 372 24.62 -10.61 -29.35
CA ALA A 372 23.34 -10.00 -29.00
C ALA A 372 22.58 -9.76 -30.31
N PRO A 373 21.30 -10.14 -30.41
CA PRO A 373 20.52 -9.81 -31.59
C PRO A 373 20.47 -8.28 -31.67
N GLU A 374 21.01 -7.74 -32.72
CA GLU A 374 21.20 -6.29 -33.00
C GLU A 374 19.88 -5.50 -33.09
N LYS A 375 18.76 -6.12 -32.79
CA LYS A 375 17.38 -5.55 -32.84
C LYS A 375 16.60 -5.60 -31.53
N ALA A 376 17.23 -5.81 -30.38
CA ALA A 376 16.59 -5.48 -29.09
C ALA A 376 16.80 -3.99 -28.84
N GLY A 377 15.74 -3.21 -29.06
CA GLY A 377 15.76 -1.74 -28.94
C GLY A 377 16.49 -1.28 -27.69
N SER A 378 17.41 -0.33 -27.87
CA SER A 378 18.24 0.32 -26.87
C SER A 378 17.44 0.70 -25.61
N GLY A 379 17.58 -0.04 -24.50
CA GLY A 379 16.93 0.37 -23.26
C GLY A 379 16.92 -0.61 -22.09
N ALA A 380 17.25 -1.87 -22.28
CA ALA A 380 17.34 -2.81 -21.16
C ALA A 380 18.79 -2.82 -20.58
N GLN A 381 19.18 -1.74 -19.90
CA GLN A 381 20.34 -1.81 -19.03
C GLN A 381 19.95 -2.64 -17.81
N ALA A 382 20.70 -3.72 -17.55
CA ALA A 382 20.57 -4.50 -16.33
C ALA A 382 20.79 -3.55 -15.14
N VAL A 383 19.75 -3.36 -14.34
CA VAL A 383 19.80 -2.54 -13.14
C VAL A 383 20.69 -3.24 -12.13
N GLN A 384 21.85 -2.67 -11.82
CA GLN A 384 22.65 -3.15 -10.70
C GLN A 384 22.04 -2.63 -9.40
N LEU A 385 21.38 -3.50 -8.66
CA LEU A 385 20.81 -3.21 -7.35
C LEU A 385 21.96 -3.10 -6.32
N HIS A 386 22.02 -2.01 -5.59
CA HIS A 386 23.00 -1.80 -4.52
C HIS A 386 22.28 -1.68 -3.16
N PHE A 387 22.58 -2.59 -2.24
CA PHE A 387 22.00 -2.66 -0.90
C PHE A 387 23.07 -2.30 0.14
N THR A 388 23.60 -1.06 0.10
CA THR A 388 24.82 -0.69 0.83
C THR A 388 24.57 0.01 2.16
N ALA A 389 23.35 0.45 2.42
CA ALA A 389 23.04 1.31 3.56
C ALA A 389 21.76 0.85 4.31
N PRO A 390 21.79 -0.29 5.03
CA PRO A 390 20.58 -0.83 5.69
C PRO A 390 20.03 0.08 6.78
N PHE A 391 20.88 0.69 7.60
CA PHE A 391 20.45 1.59 8.66
C PHE A 391 19.78 2.88 8.12
N PRO A 392 20.38 3.64 7.19
CA PRO A 392 19.69 4.76 6.55
C PRO A 392 18.38 4.35 5.85
N ALA A 393 18.29 3.14 5.26
CA ALA A 393 17.05 2.64 4.68
C ALA A 393 15.96 2.47 5.74
N ALA A 394 16.31 1.92 6.89
CA ALA A 394 15.38 1.75 8.01
C ALA A 394 14.92 3.10 8.57
N VAL A 395 15.83 4.06 8.76
CA VAL A 395 15.50 5.42 9.22
C VAL A 395 14.57 6.12 8.24
N LEU A 396 14.84 6.01 6.93
CA LEU A 396 13.99 6.59 5.89
C LEU A 396 12.59 5.95 5.88
N ALA A 397 12.52 4.62 5.94
CA ALA A 397 11.27 3.88 6.01
C ALA A 397 10.44 4.31 7.24
N TYR A 398 11.09 4.40 8.40
CA TYR A 398 10.48 4.88 9.64
C TYR A 398 9.93 6.30 9.50
N GLY A 399 10.71 7.24 8.93
CA GLY A 399 10.27 8.62 8.69
C GLY A 399 9.09 8.72 7.73
N ILE A 400 9.06 7.90 6.65
CA ILE A 400 7.93 7.87 5.70
C ILE A 400 6.65 7.43 6.40
N VAL A 401 6.72 6.39 7.25
CA VAL A 401 5.56 5.91 8.00
C VAL A 401 5.11 6.95 9.05
N SER A 402 6.05 7.64 9.71
CA SER A 402 5.75 8.69 10.68
C SER A 402 5.01 9.88 10.06
N CYS A 403 5.25 10.19 8.79
CA CYS A 403 4.53 11.23 8.07
C CYS A 403 3.02 10.95 7.97
N VAL A 404 2.58 9.68 8.05
CA VAL A 404 1.15 9.33 8.03
C VAL A 404 0.45 9.80 9.31
N VAL A 405 1.12 9.68 10.45
CA VAL A 405 0.56 10.00 11.77
C VAL A 405 0.54 11.51 12.04
N THR A 406 1.50 12.24 11.49
CA THR A 406 1.72 13.66 11.79
C THR A 406 0.48 14.55 11.57
N PRO A 407 -0.28 14.45 10.45
CA PRO A 407 -1.45 15.29 10.22
C PRO A 407 -2.58 15.08 11.23
N ALA A 408 -2.79 13.84 11.71
CA ALA A 408 -3.81 13.55 12.71
C ALA A 408 -3.47 14.21 14.06
N LEU A 409 -2.23 14.09 14.51
CA LEU A 409 -1.74 14.73 15.73
C LEU A 409 -1.77 16.27 15.64
N TYR A 410 -1.48 16.80 14.45
CA TYR A 410 -1.54 18.24 14.20
C TYR A 410 -2.97 18.78 14.25
N ALA A 411 -3.95 18.04 13.70
CA ALA A 411 -5.33 18.50 13.58
C ALA A 411 -6.22 18.13 14.78
N GLN A 412 -6.01 16.96 15.40
CA GLN A 412 -6.92 16.40 16.42
C GLN A 412 -6.21 16.07 17.75
N GLY A 413 -4.89 16.07 17.80
CA GLY A 413 -4.12 15.75 19.00
C GLY A 413 -4.11 14.28 19.42
N ASN A 414 -4.77 13.38 18.65
CA ASN A 414 -4.85 11.95 18.98
C ASN A 414 -4.86 11.07 17.73
N MET A 415 -4.84 9.75 17.94
CA MET A 415 -4.84 8.70 16.90
C MET A 415 -6.03 7.73 17.07
N ASP A 416 -7.07 8.10 17.82
CA ASP A 416 -8.05 7.15 18.33
C ASP A 416 -9.02 6.65 17.26
N ALA A 417 -9.32 7.46 16.24
CA ALA A 417 -10.21 7.06 15.15
C ALA A 417 -9.65 5.89 14.34
N GLY A 418 -10.47 4.86 14.12
CA GLY A 418 -10.10 3.65 13.38
C GLY A 418 -9.62 3.93 11.96
N ARG A 419 -10.18 4.94 11.28
CA ARG A 419 -9.73 5.38 9.94
C ARG A 419 -8.31 5.93 9.91
N ILE A 420 -7.84 6.55 11.01
CA ILE A 420 -6.46 7.01 11.13
C ILE A 420 -5.53 5.81 11.31
N GLN A 421 -5.86 4.91 12.23
CA GLN A 421 -5.06 3.73 12.53
C GLN A 421 -5.03 2.75 11.34
N SER A 422 -6.15 2.55 10.64
CA SER A 422 -6.20 1.71 9.45
C SER A 422 -5.33 2.25 8.30
N THR A 423 -5.35 3.56 8.08
CA THR A 423 -4.48 4.22 7.09
C THR A 423 -3.01 4.05 7.47
N PHE A 424 -2.69 4.22 8.74
CA PHE A 424 -1.35 3.99 9.25
C PHE A 424 -0.92 2.53 9.06
N TRP A 425 -1.79 1.55 9.33
CA TRP A 425 -1.55 0.14 9.06
C TRP A 425 -1.25 -0.14 7.58
N LEU A 426 -2.06 0.38 6.65
CA LEU A 426 -1.85 0.20 5.21
C LEU A 426 -0.46 0.68 4.75
N HIS A 427 -0.04 1.86 5.20
CA HIS A 427 1.28 2.41 4.90
C HIS A 427 2.41 1.62 5.58
N ALA A 428 2.23 1.24 6.86
CA ALA A 428 3.21 0.48 7.61
C ALA A 428 3.49 -0.88 6.95
N VAL A 429 2.45 -1.62 6.55
CA VAL A 429 2.59 -2.90 5.82
C VAL A 429 3.38 -2.71 4.53
N LEU A 430 3.02 -1.70 3.73
CA LEU A 430 3.69 -1.43 2.45
C LEU A 430 5.17 -1.14 2.66
N VAL A 431 5.48 -0.20 3.55
CA VAL A 431 6.86 0.25 3.79
C VAL A 431 7.70 -0.84 4.45
N LEU A 432 7.11 -1.62 5.36
CA LEU A 432 7.79 -2.75 6.03
C LEU A 432 8.19 -3.82 5.02
N LEU A 433 7.32 -4.21 4.09
CA LEU A 433 7.64 -5.18 3.04
C LEU A 433 8.71 -4.65 2.07
N LEU A 434 8.70 -3.35 1.75
CA LEU A 434 9.74 -2.74 0.92
C LEU A 434 11.09 -2.67 1.65
N LEU A 435 11.08 -2.37 2.93
CA LEU A 435 12.28 -2.40 3.77
C LEU A 435 12.84 -3.81 3.88
N GLU A 436 11.98 -4.80 4.14
CA GLU A 436 12.37 -6.21 4.20
C GLU A 436 13.01 -6.66 2.88
N TRP A 437 12.39 -6.35 1.73
CA TRP A 437 12.98 -6.62 0.42
C TRP A 437 14.40 -6.04 0.30
N TYR A 438 14.60 -4.80 0.75
CA TYR A 438 15.90 -4.16 0.72
C TYR A 438 16.93 -4.86 1.62
N LEU A 439 16.53 -5.21 2.84
CA LEU A 439 17.41 -5.88 3.81
C LEU A 439 17.78 -7.30 3.35
N VAL A 440 16.81 -8.07 2.86
CA VAL A 440 17.05 -9.43 2.32
C VAL A 440 17.95 -9.37 1.09
N GLY A 441 17.80 -8.36 0.22
CA GLY A 441 18.69 -8.13 -0.91
C GLY A 441 20.14 -7.86 -0.48
N GLY A 442 20.31 -7.12 0.60
CA GLY A 442 21.62 -6.87 1.22
C GLY A 442 22.27 -8.15 1.77
N LEU A 443 21.51 -8.94 2.50
CA LEU A 443 21.93 -10.25 3.03
C LEU A 443 22.30 -11.20 1.89
N TYR A 444 21.40 -11.35 0.91
CA TYR A 444 21.63 -12.23 -0.24
C TYR A 444 22.97 -11.90 -0.95
N ARG A 445 23.25 -10.63 -1.17
CA ARG A 445 24.51 -10.20 -1.79
C ARG A 445 25.75 -10.51 -0.97
N ARG A 446 25.70 -10.38 0.36
CA ARG A 446 26.83 -10.74 1.23
C ARG A 446 27.16 -12.23 1.08
N PHE A 447 26.15 -13.08 1.19
CA PHE A 447 26.35 -14.54 1.07
C PHE A 447 26.78 -14.96 -0.34
N SER A 448 26.28 -14.33 -1.41
CA SER A 448 26.73 -14.63 -2.79
C SER A 448 28.17 -14.19 -3.07
N LYS A 449 28.65 -13.10 -2.47
CA LYS A 449 30.03 -12.64 -2.63
C LYS A 449 31.04 -13.54 -1.92
N GLU A 450 30.75 -13.99 -0.72
CA GLU A 450 31.61 -14.89 0.05
C GLU A 450 31.86 -16.22 -0.68
N GLN A 451 30.87 -16.71 -1.44
CA GLN A 451 31.02 -17.91 -2.25
C GLN A 451 31.96 -17.74 -3.44
N ASN A 452 31.95 -16.58 -4.10
CA ASN A 452 32.84 -16.29 -5.23
C ASN A 452 34.31 -16.09 -4.80
N VAL A 453 34.56 -15.69 -3.55
CA VAL A 453 35.93 -15.57 -3.00
C VAL A 453 36.48 -16.94 -2.61
N SER A 454 35.64 -17.87 -2.14
CA SER A 454 36.07 -19.23 -1.80
C SER A 454 36.31 -20.14 -3.03
N ALA A 455 35.89 -19.69 -4.21
CA ALA A 455 36.07 -20.41 -5.49
C ALA A 455 37.31 -19.94 -6.26
N THR A 456 38.33 -19.33 -5.61
CA THR A 456 39.63 -19.07 -6.24
C THR A 456 40.30 -20.41 -6.55
N PRO A 457 40.69 -20.69 -7.79
CA PRO A 457 41.25 -21.99 -8.13
C PRO A 457 42.62 -22.17 -7.44
N CYS A 458 42.70 -23.13 -6.54
CA CYS A 458 43.99 -23.75 -6.23
C CYS A 458 44.55 -24.36 -7.51
N LEU A 459 45.38 -23.61 -8.22
CA LEU A 459 46.20 -24.17 -9.28
C LEU A 459 47.36 -24.94 -8.68
N ARG A 460 47.46 -26.17 -9.10
CA ARG A 460 48.60 -27.10 -9.24
C ARG A 460 48.77 -28.21 -8.20
N ASN A 461 48.58 -29.36 -8.83
CA ASN A 461 49.23 -30.63 -8.49
C ASN A 461 49.07 -31.18 -7.05
N VAL A 462 48.07 -32.09 -6.90
CA VAL A 462 48.33 -33.39 -6.29
C VAL A 462 47.12 -34.31 -6.61
N SER A 463 47.46 -35.55 -6.93
CA SER A 463 46.60 -36.70 -7.26
C SER A 463 45.44 -36.96 -6.32
N ALA A 464 44.33 -37.32 -6.95
CA ALA A 464 43.21 -38.16 -6.53
C ALA A 464 43.01 -38.39 -5.01
N ALA A 465 42.18 -37.54 -4.40
CA ALA A 465 41.34 -37.86 -3.27
C ALA A 465 39.92 -37.39 -3.56
N PRO A 466 38.85 -38.10 -3.13
CA PRO A 466 37.47 -37.68 -3.41
C PRO A 466 37.21 -36.34 -2.72
N CYS A 467 37.10 -35.27 -3.50
CA CYS A 467 36.70 -33.98 -3.02
C CYS A 467 35.33 -34.10 -2.38
N LEU A 468 35.23 -34.05 -1.08
CA LEU A 468 34.03 -33.72 -0.33
C LEU A 468 33.54 -32.40 -0.91
N GLN A 469 32.50 -32.45 -1.74
CA GLN A 469 31.83 -31.27 -2.26
C GLN A 469 31.35 -30.48 -1.05
N ASN A 470 32.05 -29.40 -0.72
CA ASN A 470 31.55 -28.39 0.18
C ASN A 470 30.25 -27.83 -0.43
N VAL A 471 29.12 -28.42 -0.02
CA VAL A 471 27.79 -27.92 -0.34
C VAL A 471 27.69 -26.56 0.36
N SER A 472 27.83 -25.50 -0.42
CA SER A 472 27.81 -24.14 0.12
C SER A 472 26.51 -23.88 0.88
N ALA A 473 26.57 -23.12 1.97
CA ALA A 473 25.40 -22.75 2.77
C ALA A 473 24.25 -22.18 1.93
N ALA A 474 24.55 -21.45 0.84
CA ALA A 474 23.53 -20.93 -0.07
C ALA A 474 22.93 -22.01 -0.99
N SER A 475 23.65 -23.08 -1.34
CA SER A 475 23.06 -24.20 -2.06
C SER A 475 22.21 -25.07 -1.12
N CYS A 476 22.59 -25.18 0.15
CA CYS A 476 21.79 -25.83 1.19
C CYS A 476 20.51 -25.04 1.48
N LEU A 477 20.58 -23.74 1.68
CA LEU A 477 19.43 -22.84 1.82
C LEU A 477 18.56 -22.85 0.56
N ARG A 478 19.16 -22.88 -0.63
CA ARG A 478 18.44 -22.94 -1.90
C ARG A 478 17.68 -24.27 -2.08
N ASN A 479 18.26 -25.39 -1.66
CA ASN A 479 17.61 -26.69 -1.73
C ASN A 479 16.60 -26.90 -0.61
N GLY A 480 16.81 -26.27 0.57
CA GLY A 480 15.91 -26.29 1.72
C GLY A 480 14.76 -25.29 1.67
N ALA A 481 14.83 -24.25 0.81
CA ALA A 481 13.84 -23.16 0.79
C ALA A 481 12.41 -23.66 0.58
N GLY A 482 12.19 -24.62 -0.33
CA GLY A 482 10.87 -25.21 -0.55
C GLY A 482 10.32 -25.98 0.66
N GLY A 483 11.19 -26.69 1.39
CA GLY A 483 10.83 -27.35 2.65
C GLY A 483 10.50 -26.34 3.75
N PHE A 484 11.30 -25.28 3.86
CA PHE A 484 11.08 -24.22 4.83
C PHE A 484 9.78 -23.44 4.58
N VAL A 485 9.47 -23.11 3.32
CA VAL A 485 8.17 -22.53 2.94
C VAL A 485 7.00 -23.42 3.35
N ARG A 486 7.08 -24.72 3.09
CA ARG A 486 6.03 -25.67 3.50
C ARG A 486 5.87 -25.72 5.02
N ALA A 487 6.98 -25.73 5.77
CA ALA A 487 6.95 -25.72 7.24
C ALA A 487 6.30 -24.43 7.78
N ILE A 488 6.66 -23.26 7.25
CA ILE A 488 6.03 -21.97 7.63
C ILE A 488 4.54 -22.00 7.33
N LEU A 489 4.13 -22.45 6.14
CA LEU A 489 2.71 -22.50 5.77
C LEU A 489 1.93 -23.48 6.64
N LEU A 490 2.48 -24.66 6.91
CA LEU A 490 1.84 -25.64 7.81
C LEU A 490 1.68 -25.07 9.21
N PHE A 491 2.74 -24.48 9.75
CA PHE A 491 2.70 -23.84 11.06
C PHE A 491 1.68 -22.70 11.09
N PHE A 492 1.67 -21.85 10.05
CA PHE A 492 0.71 -20.76 9.91
C PHE A 492 -0.74 -21.28 9.90
N ILE A 493 -1.03 -22.35 9.14
CA ILE A 493 -2.39 -22.93 9.07
C ILE A 493 -2.79 -23.50 10.43
N VAL A 494 -1.94 -24.31 11.07
CA VAL A 494 -2.25 -24.95 12.37
C VAL A 494 -2.49 -23.88 13.44
N PHE A 495 -1.60 -22.91 13.56
CA PHE A 495 -1.75 -21.83 14.53
C PHE A 495 -2.94 -20.93 14.23
N SER A 496 -3.25 -20.64 12.97
CA SER A 496 -4.44 -19.88 12.60
C SER A 496 -5.71 -20.60 13.04
N LEU A 497 -5.81 -21.91 12.81
CA LEU A 497 -6.97 -22.70 13.25
C LEU A 497 -7.13 -22.70 14.77
N LEU A 498 -6.02 -22.78 15.53
CA LEU A 498 -6.06 -22.72 16.99
C LEU A 498 -6.51 -21.35 17.50
N VAL A 499 -6.02 -20.26 16.90
CA VAL A 499 -6.36 -18.90 17.31
C VAL A 499 -7.81 -18.55 16.95
N ILE A 500 -8.26 -18.90 15.75
CA ILE A 500 -9.65 -18.66 15.29
C ILE A 500 -10.65 -19.32 16.23
N LYS A 501 -10.34 -20.49 16.81
CA LYS A 501 -11.21 -21.15 17.79
C LYS A 501 -11.42 -20.30 19.06
N GLY A 502 -10.39 -19.55 19.50
CA GLY A 502 -10.45 -18.71 20.69
C GLY A 502 -10.85 -17.26 20.40
N ASN A 503 -10.52 -16.77 19.22
CA ASN A 503 -10.81 -15.40 18.76
C ASN A 503 -11.16 -15.43 17.27
N PRO A 504 -12.46 -15.50 16.89
CA PRO A 504 -12.88 -15.47 15.50
C PRO A 504 -12.56 -14.12 14.83
N ASP A 505 -12.45 -13.04 15.60
CA ASP A 505 -12.12 -11.69 15.09
C ASP A 505 -10.64 -11.52 14.70
N PHE A 506 -9.81 -12.55 14.93
CA PHE A 506 -8.38 -12.47 14.61
C PHE A 506 -8.09 -12.16 13.13
N TYR A 507 -8.92 -12.63 12.20
CA TYR A 507 -8.89 -12.26 10.78
C TYR A 507 -10.21 -11.61 10.37
N THR A 508 -10.17 -10.64 9.46
CA THR A 508 -11.38 -10.00 8.93
C THR A 508 -12.35 -11.02 8.30
N GLY A 509 -11.82 -12.01 7.58
CA GLY A 509 -12.65 -13.06 6.97
C GLY A 509 -13.31 -13.98 7.98
N THR A 510 -12.64 -14.32 9.08
CA THR A 510 -13.22 -15.16 10.14
C THR A 510 -14.19 -14.39 11.03
N SER A 511 -13.96 -13.09 11.26
CA SER A 511 -14.94 -12.18 11.86
C SER A 511 -16.24 -12.16 11.06
N ALA A 512 -16.13 -11.97 9.73
CA ALA A 512 -17.27 -12.01 8.83
C ALA A 512 -18.03 -13.37 8.87
N VAL A 513 -17.30 -14.49 8.92
CA VAL A 513 -17.91 -15.82 9.06
C VAL A 513 -18.63 -15.94 10.39
N SER A 514 -18.03 -15.49 11.49
CA SER A 514 -18.64 -15.53 12.82
C SER A 514 -19.95 -14.77 12.85
N GLU A 515 -19.96 -13.51 12.40
CA GLU A 515 -21.14 -12.63 12.40
C GLU A 515 -22.25 -13.10 11.43
N LEU A 516 -21.88 -13.83 10.36
CA LEU A 516 -22.85 -14.48 9.47
C LEU A 516 -23.47 -15.72 10.09
N LEU A 517 -22.69 -16.52 10.86
CA LEU A 517 -23.14 -17.79 11.44
C LEU A 517 -23.91 -17.60 12.75
N ASP A 518 -23.51 -16.64 13.60
CA ASP A 518 -24.22 -16.32 14.84
C ASP A 518 -25.50 -15.51 14.61
N GLY A 519 -25.67 -15.02 13.38
CA GLY A 519 -26.86 -14.29 12.93
C GLY A 519 -26.85 -12.81 13.31
N SER A 520 -25.81 -12.27 13.93
CA SER A 520 -25.71 -10.84 14.31
C SER A 520 -25.77 -9.92 13.10
N ALA A 521 -25.07 -10.25 12.00
CA ALA A 521 -25.16 -9.50 10.75
C ALA A 521 -26.59 -9.49 10.17
N ALA A 522 -27.29 -10.65 10.18
CA ALA A 522 -28.64 -10.73 9.68
C ALA A 522 -29.65 -9.99 10.60
N GLN A 523 -29.42 -10.00 11.92
CA GLN A 523 -30.23 -9.22 12.87
C GLN A 523 -30.04 -7.72 12.64
N TYR A 524 -28.79 -7.25 12.51
CA TYR A 524 -28.47 -5.87 12.17
C TYR A 524 -29.16 -5.42 10.87
N GLY A 525 -29.14 -6.28 9.83
CA GLY A 525 -29.85 -6.02 8.58
C GLY A 525 -31.36 -5.84 8.78
N ARG A 526 -32.03 -6.73 9.56
CA ARG A 526 -33.48 -6.62 9.86
C ARG A 526 -33.80 -5.32 10.60
N GLU A 527 -32.99 -4.96 11.59
CA GLU A 527 -33.16 -3.72 12.36
C GLU A 527 -33.01 -2.49 11.48
N ASN A 528 -32.06 -2.48 10.54
CA ASN A 528 -31.94 -1.41 9.55
C ASN A 528 -33.13 -1.35 8.59
N GLU A 529 -33.64 -2.48 8.11
CA GLU A 529 -34.85 -2.51 7.28
C GLU A 529 -36.10 -1.97 8.02
N GLU A 530 -36.23 -2.27 9.30
CA GLU A 530 -37.31 -1.72 10.15
C GLU A 530 -37.16 -0.20 10.30
N ARG A 531 -35.96 0.27 10.64
CA ARG A 531 -35.63 1.72 10.75
C ARG A 531 -35.89 2.43 9.42
N LEU A 532 -35.52 1.84 8.28
CA LEU A 532 -35.82 2.40 6.96
C LEU A 532 -37.32 2.51 6.66
N ARG A 533 -38.14 1.56 7.12
CA ARG A 533 -39.62 1.66 6.97
C ARG A 533 -40.17 2.86 7.74
N ILE A 534 -39.69 3.09 8.97
CA ILE A 534 -40.05 4.25 9.79
C ILE A 534 -39.58 5.55 9.10
N LEU A 535 -38.31 5.61 8.70
CA LEU A 535 -37.72 6.78 8.04
C LEU A 535 -38.41 7.13 6.71
N LYS A 536 -38.88 6.15 5.95
CA LYS A 536 -39.55 6.38 4.67
C LYS A 536 -41.05 6.64 4.81
N ASN A 537 -41.63 6.53 6.02
CA ASN A 537 -43.05 6.82 6.24
C ASN A 537 -43.30 8.35 6.15
N PRO A 538 -44.03 8.84 5.13
CA PRO A 538 -44.23 10.29 4.96
C PRO A 538 -45.14 10.92 6.03
N ARG A 539 -45.87 10.10 6.79
CA ARG A 539 -46.77 10.57 7.84
C ARG A 539 -46.05 10.87 9.15
N GLU A 540 -44.87 10.30 9.36
CA GLU A 540 -44.05 10.50 10.56
C GLU A 540 -42.97 11.50 10.26
N GLN A 541 -43.12 12.72 10.78
CA GLN A 541 -42.15 13.78 10.57
C GLN A 541 -41.14 13.90 11.75
N ASP A 542 -41.62 13.60 12.98
CA ASP A 542 -40.77 13.53 14.19
C ASP A 542 -40.61 12.03 14.52
N VAL A 543 -39.43 11.53 14.21
CA VAL A 543 -39.12 10.10 14.19
C VAL A 543 -38.36 9.67 15.44
N VAL A 544 -38.81 8.58 16.06
CA VAL A 544 -38.10 7.90 17.13
C VAL A 544 -37.63 6.55 16.65
N LEU A 545 -36.34 6.35 16.55
CA LEU A 545 -35.74 5.09 16.07
C LEU A 545 -35.46 4.13 17.22
N PRO A 546 -35.78 2.82 17.06
CA PRO A 546 -35.36 1.80 18.01
C PRO A 546 -33.81 1.69 18.02
N ARG A 547 -33.23 1.38 19.18
CA ARG A 547 -31.80 1.05 19.29
C ARG A 547 -31.49 -0.26 18.60
N TYR A 548 -30.26 -0.38 18.14
CA TYR A 548 -29.75 -1.67 17.70
C TYR A 548 -29.58 -2.61 18.89
N THR A 549 -30.10 -3.84 18.76
CA THR A 549 -29.90 -4.90 19.76
C THR A 549 -28.59 -5.63 19.57
N VAL A 550 -27.99 -5.51 18.38
CA VAL A 550 -26.69 -6.09 18.00
C VAL A 550 -25.82 -5.04 17.35
N GLN A 551 -24.52 -5.14 17.56
CA GLN A 551 -23.50 -4.25 17.01
C GLN A 551 -22.38 -5.09 16.39
N PRO A 552 -22.55 -5.60 15.14
CA PRO A 552 -21.53 -6.40 14.49
C PRO A 552 -20.24 -5.60 14.28
N ASN A 553 -19.08 -6.19 14.61
CA ASN A 553 -17.78 -5.53 14.57
C ASN A 553 -17.38 -5.00 13.18
N LEU A 554 -17.91 -5.63 12.10
CA LEU A 554 -17.61 -5.24 10.73
C LEU A 554 -18.59 -4.25 10.12
N LEU A 555 -19.81 -4.13 10.66
CA LEU A 555 -20.89 -3.37 10.03
C LEU A 555 -21.33 -2.16 10.84
N TYR A 556 -21.30 -2.26 12.17
CA TYR A 556 -21.75 -1.17 13.03
C TYR A 556 -20.64 -0.11 13.17
N PHE A 557 -20.96 1.14 12.85
CA PHE A 557 -20.06 2.27 13.06
C PHE A 557 -20.58 3.20 14.15
N GLU A 558 -21.70 3.88 13.90
CA GLU A 558 -22.29 4.84 14.83
C GLU A 558 -23.82 4.81 14.74
N ASP A 559 -24.53 5.26 15.78
CA ASP A 559 -25.99 5.34 15.84
C ASP A 559 -26.43 6.76 16.21
N VAL A 560 -27.73 7.02 16.01
CA VAL A 560 -28.41 8.25 16.47
C VAL A 560 -28.45 8.30 17.99
N SER A 561 -28.29 9.49 18.55
CA SER A 561 -28.39 9.76 19.97
C SER A 561 -29.84 10.09 20.39
N GLU A 562 -30.07 10.27 21.69
CA GLU A 562 -31.37 10.71 22.24
C GLU A 562 -31.67 12.19 21.94
N ASP A 563 -30.62 12.97 21.73
CA ASP A 563 -30.69 14.39 21.45
C ASP A 563 -30.96 14.65 19.96
N PRO A 564 -32.15 15.18 19.59
CA PRO A 564 -32.46 15.47 18.20
C PRO A 564 -31.53 16.53 17.59
N ASP A 565 -30.85 17.34 18.42
CA ASP A 565 -29.92 18.38 17.99
C ASP A 565 -28.50 17.83 17.78
N ASP A 566 -28.24 16.56 18.08
CA ASP A 566 -27.01 15.87 17.73
C ASP A 566 -26.77 15.92 16.21
N TRP A 567 -25.52 16.13 15.81
CA TRP A 567 -25.19 16.35 14.40
C TRP A 567 -25.55 15.15 13.50
N ILE A 568 -25.42 13.90 13.98
CA ILE A 568 -25.81 12.70 13.21
C ILE A 568 -27.33 12.70 13.01
N ASN A 569 -28.10 12.99 14.07
CA ASN A 569 -29.55 13.05 14.04
C ASN A 569 -30.05 14.11 13.07
N GLN A 570 -29.44 15.33 13.12
CA GLN A 570 -29.76 16.41 12.18
C GLN A 570 -29.45 15.98 10.74
N LYS A 571 -28.27 15.39 10.46
CA LYS A 571 -27.88 14.98 9.09
C LYS A 571 -28.75 13.84 8.56
N MET A 572 -29.14 12.90 9.41
CA MET A 572 -30.08 11.86 9.06
C MET A 572 -31.47 12.43 8.81
N SER A 573 -31.93 13.43 9.58
CA SER A 573 -33.21 14.15 9.36
C SER A 573 -33.22 14.84 8.00
N GLU A 574 -32.17 15.60 7.69
CA GLU A 574 -31.99 16.24 6.37
C GLU A 574 -32.03 15.21 5.23
N TYR A 575 -31.35 14.06 5.40
CA TYR A 575 -31.22 13.02 4.39
C TYR A 575 -32.54 12.31 4.07
N TYR A 576 -33.41 12.11 5.07
CA TYR A 576 -34.73 11.48 4.92
C TYR A 576 -35.89 12.46 4.85
N GLY A 577 -35.63 13.77 4.90
CA GLY A 577 -36.64 14.83 4.83
C GLY A 577 -37.58 14.81 6.04
N LYS A 578 -37.03 14.61 7.26
CA LYS A 578 -37.74 14.61 8.53
C LYS A 578 -37.56 15.92 9.28
N ASN A 579 -38.51 16.29 10.14
CA ASN A 579 -38.37 17.44 11.03
C ASN A 579 -37.34 17.15 12.15
N SER A 580 -37.43 15.98 12.75
CA SER A 580 -36.51 15.52 13.78
C SER A 580 -36.35 14.00 13.80
N ILE A 581 -35.16 13.52 14.20
CA ILE A 581 -34.86 12.11 14.46
C ILE A 581 -34.17 12.02 15.80
N ARG A 582 -34.56 11.02 16.61
CA ARG A 582 -33.87 10.68 17.88
C ARG A 582 -33.90 9.17 18.11
N GLY A 583 -32.91 8.68 18.87
CA GLY A 583 -32.89 7.32 19.38
C GLY A 583 -33.77 7.17 20.64
N ILE A 584 -34.17 5.96 20.99
CA ILE A 584 -34.84 5.66 22.25
C ILE A 584 -33.82 5.62 23.39
N SER A 585 -34.14 6.21 24.56
CA SER A 585 -33.39 6.03 25.81
C SER A 585 -33.33 4.57 26.22
N GLY A 586 -32.17 4.08 26.61
CA GLY A 586 -31.98 2.72 27.12
C GLY A 586 -32.34 2.61 28.60
#